data_148866115d8c3ce3d9aa8d4c4bb66bf2
#
_entry.id   148866115d8c3ce3d9aa8d4c4bb66bf2
#
_cell.length_a   1.000
_cell.length_b   1.000
_cell.length_c   1.000
_cell.angle_alpha   90.00
_cell.angle_beta   90.00
_cell.angle_gamma   90.00
#
_symmetry.space_group_name_H-M   'P 1'
#
loop_
_entity.id
_entity.type
_entity.pdbx_description
1 polymer ?
#
loop_
_entity_poly.entity_id
_entity_poly.type
_entity_poly.pdbx_seq_one_letter_code
_entity_poly.pdbx_strand_id
1 'polypeptide(L)'
;MKVAVLQFPGTNCEFDAKYAFTKLGCDVEVIWHKDTKLPENTDLVVVPGGFSYGDYLRSGAIARFANIMEDVKKFATNGGKVLGICNGFQILLEVVLLLGAMKRNDTLHFISKYHTLKVIDNNNDFLRLLNIGDVVNIPVAHHDGNYYIDEVGLKELEANNQ
;
A
#
# COMPACT_ATOMS: atom_id res chain seq x y z
N MET A 1 11.83 15.18 -4.95
CA MET A 1 11.49 13.96 -4.20
C MET A 1 11.78 12.77 -5.11
N LYS A 2 12.54 11.79 -4.61
CA LYS A 2 12.83 10.54 -5.33
C LYS A 2 11.87 9.45 -4.88
N VAL A 3 11.18 8.83 -5.85
CA VAL A 3 10.12 7.84 -5.61
C VAL A 3 10.52 6.51 -6.22
N ALA A 4 10.54 5.45 -5.41
CA ALA A 4 10.75 4.08 -5.85
C ALA A 4 9.39 3.38 -5.96
N VAL A 5 8.96 3.04 -7.17
CA VAL A 5 7.73 2.30 -7.44
C VAL A 5 8.07 0.83 -7.62
N LEU A 6 7.54 -0.04 -6.77
CA LEU A 6 7.84 -1.47 -6.85
C LEU A 6 7.09 -2.14 -7.99
N GLN A 7 7.72 -3.13 -8.60
CA GLN A 7 7.12 -3.97 -9.64
C GLN A 7 7.32 -5.45 -9.32
N PHE A 8 6.22 -6.18 -9.27
CA PHE A 8 6.20 -7.64 -9.10
C PHE A 8 5.61 -8.30 -10.36
N PRO A 9 5.84 -9.59 -10.61
CA PRO A 9 5.09 -10.31 -11.62
C PRO A 9 3.58 -10.16 -11.37
N GLY A 10 2.82 -9.70 -12.37
CA GLY A 10 1.38 -9.47 -12.25
C GLY A 10 0.96 -8.11 -11.68
N THR A 11 1.88 -7.26 -11.23
CA THR A 11 1.59 -5.83 -11.01
C THR A 11 1.22 -5.20 -12.35
N ASN A 12 0.21 -4.33 -12.38
CA ASN A 12 -0.23 -3.67 -13.61
C ASN A 12 -0.47 -2.16 -13.48
N CYS A 13 -0.31 -1.60 -12.27
CA CYS A 13 -0.49 -0.17 -12.01
C CYS A 13 0.84 0.56 -11.68
N GLU A 14 2.00 -0.08 -11.88
CA GLU A 14 3.31 0.54 -11.60
C GLU A 14 3.59 1.73 -12.51
N PHE A 15 3.21 1.63 -13.79
CA PHE A 15 3.40 2.73 -14.74
C PHE A 15 2.37 3.85 -14.54
N ASP A 16 1.16 3.57 -14.07
CA ASP A 16 0.19 4.57 -13.67
C ASP A 16 0.72 5.37 -12.47
N ALA A 17 1.25 4.68 -11.46
CA ALA A 17 1.90 5.31 -10.32
C ALA A 17 3.11 6.15 -10.76
N LYS A 18 4.00 5.59 -11.60
CA LYS A 18 5.13 6.32 -12.17
C LYS A 18 4.67 7.59 -12.89
N TYR A 19 3.67 7.48 -13.75
CA TYR A 19 3.13 8.62 -14.49
C TYR A 19 2.60 9.71 -13.53
N ALA A 20 1.80 9.32 -12.54
CA ALA A 20 1.21 10.27 -11.60
C ALA A 20 2.29 11.03 -10.82
N PHE A 21 3.26 10.34 -10.23
CA PHE A 21 4.35 10.98 -9.48
C PHE A 21 5.28 11.80 -10.37
N THR A 22 5.54 11.38 -11.61
CA THR A 22 6.31 12.17 -12.57
C THR A 22 5.58 13.48 -12.92
N LYS A 23 4.25 13.45 -13.08
CA LYS A 23 3.44 14.66 -13.30
C LYS A 23 3.49 15.62 -12.10
N LEU A 24 3.70 15.10 -10.90
CA LEU A 24 3.91 15.90 -9.70
C LEU A 24 5.36 16.43 -9.54
N GLY A 25 6.21 16.21 -10.54
CA GLY A 25 7.60 16.69 -10.54
C GLY A 25 8.56 15.82 -9.72
N CYS A 26 8.20 14.58 -9.42
CA CYS A 26 9.08 13.65 -8.74
C CYS A 26 10.03 12.95 -9.71
N ASP A 27 11.22 12.59 -9.23
CA ASP A 27 12.12 11.64 -9.89
C ASP A 27 11.69 10.23 -9.55
N VAL A 28 11.25 9.44 -10.56
CA VAL A 28 10.58 8.16 -10.33
C VAL A 28 11.31 7.01 -11.01
N GLU A 29 11.69 6.04 -10.20
CA GLU A 29 12.33 4.80 -10.65
C GLU A 29 11.42 3.59 -10.37
N VAL A 30 11.29 2.68 -11.34
CA VAL A 30 10.57 1.41 -11.17
C VAL A 30 11.56 0.34 -10.75
N ILE A 31 11.30 -0.31 -9.63
CA ILE A 31 12.19 -1.26 -8.97
C ILE A 31 11.63 -2.67 -9.11
N TRP A 32 12.42 -3.55 -9.70
CA TRP A 32 12.01 -4.93 -9.92
C TRP A 32 12.09 -5.78 -8.65
N HIS A 33 11.14 -6.64 -8.44
CA HIS A 33 11.01 -7.46 -7.22
C HIS A 33 12.25 -8.31 -6.86
N LYS A 34 13.14 -8.58 -7.83
CA LYS A 34 14.40 -9.31 -7.63
C LYS A 34 15.54 -8.43 -7.15
N ASP A 35 15.42 -7.11 -7.27
CA ASP A 35 16.41 -6.20 -6.73
C ASP A 35 16.48 -6.38 -5.21
N THR A 36 17.64 -6.12 -4.64
CA THR A 36 17.88 -6.31 -3.21
C THR A 36 18.02 -5.00 -2.46
N LYS A 37 18.05 -3.88 -3.19
CA LYS A 37 18.25 -2.55 -2.65
C LYS A 37 17.34 -1.52 -3.32
N LEU A 38 16.83 -0.62 -2.51
CA LEU A 38 16.21 0.61 -2.99
C LEU A 38 17.29 1.56 -3.53
N PRO A 39 16.96 2.42 -4.50
CA PRO A 39 17.87 3.47 -4.95
C PRO A 39 18.31 4.38 -3.79
N GLU A 40 19.56 4.84 -3.86
CA GLU A 40 20.05 5.82 -2.88
C GLU A 40 19.20 7.09 -2.88
N ASN A 41 19.02 7.67 -1.72
CA ASN A 41 18.22 8.88 -1.50
C ASN A 41 16.73 8.72 -1.88
N THR A 42 16.17 7.51 -1.76
CA THR A 42 14.73 7.30 -1.89
C THR A 42 13.99 8.02 -0.76
N ASP A 43 13.04 8.88 -1.13
CA ASP A 43 12.18 9.62 -0.18
C ASP A 43 10.87 8.88 0.09
N LEU A 44 10.35 8.17 -0.92
CA LEU A 44 9.07 7.46 -0.87
C LEU A 44 9.15 6.15 -1.63
N VAL A 45 8.68 5.09 -1.01
CA VAL A 45 8.40 3.81 -1.67
C VAL A 45 6.92 3.71 -1.96
N VAL A 46 6.56 3.36 -3.20
CA VAL A 46 5.17 3.08 -3.60
C VAL A 46 5.04 1.62 -3.96
N VAL A 47 4.13 0.93 -3.27
CA VAL A 47 3.72 -0.43 -3.61
C VAL A 47 2.40 -0.32 -4.37
N PRO A 48 2.40 -0.47 -5.69
CA PRO A 48 1.25 -0.16 -6.53
C PRO A 48 0.18 -1.25 -6.52
N GLY A 49 -0.93 -0.97 -7.17
CA GLY A 49 -2.01 -1.91 -7.40
C GLY A 49 -1.73 -2.94 -8.47
N GLY A 50 -2.59 -3.93 -8.56
CA GLY A 50 -2.53 -5.02 -9.51
C GLY A 50 -2.83 -6.37 -8.88
N PHE A 51 -2.23 -7.42 -9.43
CA PHE A 51 -2.43 -8.81 -9.01
C PHE A 51 -1.06 -9.48 -8.84
N SER A 52 -0.26 -9.01 -7.89
CA SER A 52 1.11 -9.51 -7.68
C SER A 52 1.13 -11.04 -7.55
N TYR A 53 1.95 -11.68 -8.39
CA TYR A 53 2.03 -13.15 -8.53
C TYR A 53 0.67 -13.82 -8.78
N GLY A 54 -0.29 -13.11 -9.43
CA GLY A 54 -1.62 -13.61 -9.75
C GLY A 54 -2.52 -13.86 -8.53
N ASP A 55 -2.23 -13.22 -7.39
CA ASP A 55 -2.94 -13.40 -6.11
C ASP A 55 -3.03 -14.86 -5.64
N TYR A 56 -2.09 -15.70 -6.08
CA TYR A 56 -2.01 -17.09 -5.62
C TYR A 56 -1.87 -17.16 -4.09
N LEU A 57 -2.54 -18.13 -3.47
CA LEU A 57 -2.77 -18.31 -2.05
C LEU A 57 -3.74 -17.28 -1.48
N ARG A 58 -3.44 -16.00 -1.55
CA ARG A 58 -4.25 -14.81 -1.30
C ARG A 58 -3.52 -13.57 -1.79
N SER A 59 -4.26 -12.49 -1.92
CA SER A 59 -3.74 -11.23 -2.45
C SER A 59 -2.54 -10.73 -1.64
N GLY A 60 -1.41 -10.49 -2.33
CA GLY A 60 -0.16 -10.00 -1.73
C GLY A 60 0.71 -11.04 -1.04
N ALA A 61 0.21 -12.27 -0.80
CA ALA A 61 0.90 -13.26 0.04
C ALA A 61 2.27 -13.68 -0.48
N ILE A 62 2.44 -13.84 -1.79
CA ILE A 62 3.72 -14.26 -2.37
C ILE A 62 4.69 -13.07 -2.47
N ALA A 63 4.19 -11.87 -2.73
CA ALA A 63 5.01 -10.67 -2.85
C ALA A 63 5.85 -10.37 -1.59
N ARG A 64 5.38 -10.81 -0.41
CA ARG A 64 6.13 -10.67 0.86
C ARG A 64 7.52 -11.31 0.83
N PHE A 65 7.74 -12.31 -0.01
CA PHE A 65 9.00 -13.04 -0.13
C PHE A 65 9.93 -12.47 -1.22
N ALA A 66 9.52 -11.43 -1.91
CA ALA A 66 10.37 -10.79 -2.91
C ALA A 66 11.61 -10.16 -2.27
N ASN A 67 12.76 -10.26 -2.95
CA ASN A 67 14.04 -9.82 -2.41
C ASN A 67 14.02 -8.36 -1.96
N ILE A 68 13.38 -7.50 -2.73
CA ILE A 68 13.30 -6.05 -2.44
C ILE A 68 12.58 -5.76 -1.12
N MET A 69 11.66 -6.63 -0.69
CA MET A 69 10.83 -6.37 0.50
C MET A 69 11.64 -6.33 1.80
N GLU A 70 12.77 -6.98 1.86
CA GLU A 70 13.66 -6.87 3.02
C GLU A 70 14.25 -5.46 3.18
N ASP A 71 14.61 -4.83 2.05
CA ASP A 71 15.13 -3.45 2.08
C ASP A 71 13.99 -2.43 2.31
N VAL A 72 12.80 -2.69 1.76
CA VAL A 72 11.59 -1.89 2.03
C VAL A 72 11.23 -1.92 3.52
N LYS A 73 11.26 -3.08 4.17
CA LYS A 73 11.05 -3.18 5.62
C LYS A 73 12.05 -2.34 6.42
N LYS A 74 13.34 -2.46 6.08
CA LYS A 74 14.39 -1.66 6.73
C LYS A 74 14.17 -0.16 6.51
N PHE A 75 13.82 0.23 5.29
CA PHE A 75 13.50 1.62 4.95
C PHE A 75 12.34 2.14 5.80
N ALA A 76 11.22 1.40 5.88
CA ALA A 76 10.06 1.76 6.68
C ALA A 76 10.38 1.84 8.19
N THR A 77 11.09 0.83 8.73
CA THR A 77 11.50 0.80 10.15
C THR A 77 12.40 1.98 10.53
N ASN A 78 13.18 2.49 9.58
CA ASN A 78 14.02 3.67 9.76
C ASN A 78 13.27 5.00 9.55
N GLY A 79 11.94 4.97 9.47
CA GLY A 79 11.09 6.16 9.30
C GLY A 79 10.87 6.58 7.85
N GLY A 80 11.27 5.75 6.90
CA GLY A 80 11.00 5.95 5.47
C GLY A 80 9.51 5.82 5.15
N LYS A 81 9.04 6.62 4.20
CA LYS A 81 7.62 6.68 3.84
C LYS A 81 7.27 5.60 2.82
N VAL A 82 6.23 4.84 3.12
CA VAL A 82 5.75 3.78 2.22
C VAL A 82 4.26 3.97 1.97
N LEU A 83 3.85 3.97 0.71
CA LEU A 83 2.45 4.06 0.27
C LEU A 83 2.05 2.76 -0.42
N GLY A 84 1.08 2.05 0.15
CA GLY A 84 0.47 0.87 -0.48
C GLY A 84 -0.89 1.22 -1.10
N ILE A 85 -1.04 0.93 -2.39
CA ILE A 85 -2.27 1.21 -3.14
C ILE A 85 -2.91 -0.11 -3.57
N CYS A 86 -4.17 -0.37 -3.19
CA CYS A 86 -4.93 -1.56 -3.56
C CYS A 86 -4.14 -2.85 -3.21
N ASN A 87 -3.65 -3.62 -4.18
CA ASN A 87 -2.80 -4.79 -3.94
C ASN A 87 -1.54 -4.44 -3.12
N GLY A 88 -1.00 -3.23 -3.29
CA GLY A 88 0.10 -2.74 -2.45
C GLY A 88 -0.27 -2.65 -0.97
N PHE A 89 -1.47 -2.23 -0.62
CA PHE A 89 -1.96 -2.25 0.75
C PHE A 89 -2.03 -3.68 1.31
N GLN A 90 -2.53 -4.63 0.50
CA GLN A 90 -2.56 -6.05 0.86
C GLN A 90 -1.15 -6.61 1.12
N ILE A 91 -0.17 -6.23 0.29
CA ILE A 91 1.24 -6.60 0.49
C ILE A 91 1.78 -6.04 1.81
N LEU A 92 1.47 -4.78 2.14
CA LEU A 92 1.93 -4.17 3.39
C LEU A 92 1.37 -4.88 4.64
N LEU A 93 0.15 -5.40 4.57
CA LEU A 93 -0.40 -6.27 5.62
C LEU A 93 0.36 -7.60 5.70
N GLU A 94 0.64 -8.24 4.56
CA GLU A 94 1.34 -9.52 4.52
C GLU A 94 2.79 -9.45 5.02
N VAL A 95 3.47 -8.32 4.85
CA VAL A 95 4.83 -8.09 5.39
C VAL A 95 4.83 -7.53 6.80
N VAL A 96 3.65 -7.35 7.41
CA VAL A 96 3.47 -6.84 8.79
C VAL A 96 4.07 -5.42 8.97
N LEU A 97 4.00 -4.60 7.93
CA LEU A 97 4.23 -3.15 8.03
C LEU A 97 2.95 -2.40 8.41
N LEU A 98 1.81 -3.04 8.21
CA LEU A 98 0.51 -2.60 8.71
C LEU A 98 -0.12 -3.75 9.49
N LEU A 99 -0.91 -3.42 10.51
CA LEU A 99 -1.65 -4.40 11.31
C LEU A 99 -2.89 -4.89 10.55
N GLY A 100 -3.35 -6.08 10.90
CA GLY A 100 -4.56 -6.70 10.35
C GLY A 100 -4.30 -7.62 9.17
N ALA A 101 -5.39 -8.03 8.53
CA ALA A 101 -5.37 -8.93 7.39
C ALA A 101 -6.50 -8.58 6.41
N MET A 102 -6.32 -8.97 5.15
CA MET A 102 -7.38 -8.84 4.16
C MET A 102 -8.06 -10.19 3.92
N LYS A 103 -9.38 -10.19 3.99
CA LYS A 103 -10.21 -11.34 3.67
C LYS A 103 -10.98 -11.10 2.38
N ARG A 104 -11.52 -12.20 1.83
CA ARG A 104 -12.48 -12.12 0.73
C ARG A 104 -13.72 -11.35 1.14
N ASN A 105 -14.33 -10.63 0.18
CA ASN A 105 -15.59 -9.93 0.41
C ASN A 105 -16.67 -10.90 0.91
N ASP A 106 -17.46 -10.50 1.90
CA ASP A 106 -18.49 -11.34 2.49
C ASP A 106 -19.55 -11.81 1.48
N THR A 107 -19.79 -10.98 0.46
CA THR A 107 -20.70 -11.31 -0.63
C THR A 107 -20.13 -12.31 -1.63
N LEU A 108 -18.82 -12.62 -1.56
CA LEU A 108 -18.06 -13.41 -2.52
C LEU A 108 -18.06 -12.84 -3.95
N HIS A 109 -18.55 -11.62 -4.14
CA HIS A 109 -18.58 -10.92 -5.42
C HIS A 109 -17.48 -9.86 -5.50
N PHE A 110 -17.04 -9.60 -6.73
CA PHE A 110 -16.16 -8.47 -7.02
C PHE A 110 -16.92 -7.16 -6.77
N ILE A 111 -16.30 -6.23 -6.06
CA ILE A 111 -16.85 -4.90 -5.79
C ILE A 111 -16.05 -3.88 -6.59
N SER A 112 -16.76 -3.09 -7.41
CA SER A 112 -16.20 -1.96 -8.16
C SER A 112 -17.14 -0.76 -7.99
N LYS A 113 -16.73 0.21 -7.19
CA LYS A 113 -17.54 1.42 -6.89
C LYS A 113 -16.69 2.52 -6.27
N TYR A 114 -17.23 3.71 -6.17
CA TYR A 114 -16.69 4.72 -5.27
C TYR A 114 -17.06 4.39 -3.82
N HIS A 115 -16.09 4.53 -2.93
CA HIS A 115 -16.28 4.37 -1.49
C HIS A 115 -15.92 5.65 -0.77
N THR A 116 -16.77 6.01 0.19
CA THR A 116 -16.63 7.24 0.97
C THR A 116 -15.80 6.97 2.21
N LEU A 117 -14.74 7.73 2.41
CA LEU A 117 -13.87 7.68 3.59
C LEU A 117 -13.91 9.03 4.30
N LYS A 118 -13.88 8.98 5.64
CA LYS A 118 -13.78 10.17 6.48
C LYS A 118 -12.38 10.25 7.08
N VAL A 119 -11.76 11.43 7.01
CA VAL A 119 -10.47 11.69 7.66
C VAL A 119 -10.69 11.78 9.16
N ILE A 120 -10.13 10.86 9.91
CA ILE A 120 -10.21 10.81 11.39
C ILE A 120 -8.94 11.33 12.06
N ASP A 121 -7.79 11.24 11.36
CA ASP A 121 -6.52 11.82 11.77
C ASP A 121 -5.79 12.34 10.53
N ASN A 122 -5.09 13.46 10.65
CA ASN A 122 -4.28 14.07 9.60
C ASN A 122 -2.84 14.35 10.05
N ASN A 123 -2.44 13.82 11.21
CA ASN A 123 -1.09 13.99 11.76
C ASN A 123 -0.07 13.06 11.08
N ASN A 124 -0.07 13.06 9.76
CA ASN A 124 0.89 12.31 8.94
C ASN A 124 1.16 13.05 7.62
N ASP A 125 2.25 12.70 6.96
CA ASP A 125 2.70 13.39 5.74
C ASP A 125 1.76 13.21 4.53
N PHE A 126 0.93 12.16 4.50
CA PHE A 126 0.01 11.90 3.39
C PHE A 126 -1.30 12.69 3.51
N LEU A 127 -1.77 12.95 4.74
CA LEU A 127 -3.08 13.55 4.99
C LEU A 127 -3.01 14.98 5.54
N ARG A 128 -1.84 15.54 5.80
CA ARG A 128 -1.64 16.87 6.43
C ARG A 128 -2.32 18.05 5.72
N LEU A 129 -2.69 17.89 4.46
CA LEU A 129 -3.42 18.92 3.70
C LEU A 129 -4.93 18.78 3.78
N LEU A 130 -5.42 17.71 4.41
CA LEU A 130 -6.84 17.49 4.66
C LEU A 130 -7.19 17.89 6.09
N ASN A 131 -8.46 18.22 6.33
CA ASN A 131 -8.93 18.50 7.67
C ASN A 131 -9.57 17.25 8.30
N ILE A 132 -9.49 17.12 9.63
CA ILE A 132 -10.26 16.11 10.35
C ILE A 132 -11.74 16.33 10.07
N GLY A 133 -12.43 15.28 9.65
CA GLY A 133 -13.83 15.31 9.26
C GLY A 133 -14.07 15.48 7.75
N ASP A 134 -13.05 15.83 6.97
CA ASP A 134 -13.16 15.85 5.50
C ASP A 134 -13.59 14.47 4.99
N VAL A 135 -14.38 14.51 3.91
CA VAL A 135 -14.92 13.31 3.27
C VAL A 135 -14.32 13.18 1.88
N VAL A 136 -13.67 12.06 1.62
CA VAL A 136 -13.07 11.75 0.32
C VAL A 136 -13.73 10.54 -0.31
N ASN A 137 -13.94 10.56 -1.63
CA ASN A 137 -14.46 9.43 -2.38
C ASN A 137 -13.32 8.79 -3.17
N ILE A 138 -13.05 7.53 -2.86
CA ILE A 138 -11.97 6.77 -3.48
C ILE A 138 -12.57 5.60 -4.28
N PRO A 139 -12.18 5.40 -5.55
CA PRO A 139 -12.60 4.22 -6.29
C PRO A 139 -11.96 2.96 -5.71
N VAL A 140 -12.75 1.93 -5.52
CA VAL A 140 -12.30 0.59 -5.11
C VAL A 140 -12.69 -0.45 -6.14
N ALA A 141 -11.82 -1.43 -6.34
CA ALA A 141 -12.04 -2.56 -7.25
C ALA A 141 -11.33 -3.79 -6.67
N HIS A 142 -12.08 -4.72 -6.05
CA HIS A 142 -11.49 -5.83 -5.31
C HIS A 142 -12.43 -7.03 -5.12
N HIS A 143 -11.84 -8.23 -5.04
CA HIS A 143 -12.45 -9.43 -4.47
C HIS A 143 -12.14 -9.58 -2.98
N ASP A 144 -10.94 -9.18 -2.57
CA ASP A 144 -10.41 -9.31 -1.22
C ASP A 144 -10.23 -7.90 -0.63
N GLY A 145 -11.34 -7.28 -0.23
CA GLY A 145 -11.38 -5.94 0.35
C GLY A 145 -12.00 -5.88 1.75
N ASN A 146 -12.23 -7.04 2.38
CA ASN A 146 -12.75 -7.13 3.73
C ASN A 146 -11.59 -7.12 4.74
N TYR A 147 -11.27 -5.92 5.24
CA TYR A 147 -10.25 -5.76 6.27
C TYR A 147 -10.69 -6.38 7.59
N TYR A 148 -9.79 -7.13 8.22
CA TYR A 148 -10.01 -7.78 9.49
C TYR A 148 -8.87 -7.51 10.45
N ILE A 149 -9.24 -7.21 11.70
CA ILE A 149 -8.31 -7.13 12.81
C ILE A 149 -9.03 -7.66 14.07
N ASP A 150 -8.32 -8.28 14.98
CA ASP A 150 -8.87 -8.71 16.26
C ASP A 150 -8.96 -7.53 17.26
N GLU A 151 -9.60 -7.78 18.40
CA GLU A 151 -9.79 -6.73 19.42
C GLU A 151 -8.47 -6.17 19.98
N VAL A 152 -7.43 -6.97 20.03
CA VAL A 152 -6.11 -6.54 20.54
C VAL A 152 -5.46 -5.60 19.54
N GLY A 153 -5.42 -5.99 18.28
CA GLY A 153 -4.89 -5.17 17.20
C GLY A 153 -5.69 -3.88 17.00
N LEU A 154 -7.03 -3.94 17.14
CA LEU A 154 -7.87 -2.74 17.05
C LEU A 154 -7.48 -1.72 18.14
N LYS A 155 -7.32 -2.17 19.38
CA LYS A 155 -6.86 -1.29 20.49
C LYS A 155 -5.47 -0.71 20.24
N GLU A 156 -4.59 -1.48 19.59
CA GLU A 156 -3.26 -1.01 19.21
C GLU A 156 -3.34 0.09 18.13
N LEU A 157 -4.18 -0.09 17.10
CA LEU A 157 -4.43 0.95 16.08
C LEU A 157 -4.97 2.23 16.72
N GLU A 158 -5.98 2.11 17.59
CA GLU A 158 -6.57 3.26 18.27
C GLU A 158 -5.56 3.98 19.19
N ALA A 159 -4.73 3.23 19.91
CA ALA A 159 -3.69 3.80 20.79
C ALA A 159 -2.60 4.55 20.03
N ASN A 160 -2.34 4.15 18.79
CA ASN A 160 -1.33 4.75 17.91
C ASN A 160 -1.91 5.79 16.94
N ASN A 161 -3.22 6.07 16.98
CA ASN A 161 -3.95 6.92 16.05
C ASN A 161 -3.79 6.48 14.58
N GLN A 162 -3.92 5.17 14.34
CA GLN A 162 -3.79 4.53 13.02
C GLN A 162 -5.14 4.17 12.41
#